data_af4a7d9dd4f52b285bac2a919a57163a
#
_entry.id   af4a7d9dd4f52b285bac2a919a57163a
#
_cell.length_a   1.000
_cell.length_b   1.000
_cell.length_c   1.000
_cell.angle_alpha   90.00
_cell.angle_beta   90.00
_cell.angle_gamma   90.00
#
_symmetry.space_group_name_H-M   'P 1'
#
loop_
_entity.id
_entity.type
_entity.pdbx_description
1 polymer ?
#
loop_
_entity_poly.entity_id
_entity_poly.type
_entity_poly.pdbx_seq_one_letter_code
_entity_poly.pdbx_strand_id
1 'polypeptide(L)'
;MLTFEKILQVFEDILQQDPLYEVVSTSHGYTLLAWDEHRHQWYSAELLETPETMLDSLLGNYSSNLELQFTGGERDDLTEQEEEEIEAQCQRLREKCMPT
;
A
#
# COMPACT_ATOMS: atom_id res chain seq x y z
N MET A 1 19.16 7.15 -2.00
CA MET A 1 18.25 7.04 -3.17
C MET A 1 17.15 6.03 -2.88
N LEU A 2 15.91 6.37 -3.19
CA LEU A 2 14.78 5.46 -3.03
C LEU A 2 14.89 4.32 -4.05
N THR A 3 14.73 3.06 -3.61
CA THR A 3 14.81 1.89 -4.49
C THR A 3 13.59 0.99 -4.32
N PHE A 4 13.27 0.21 -5.35
CA PHE A 4 12.21 -0.78 -5.30
C PHE A 4 12.45 -1.80 -4.19
N GLU A 5 13.68 -2.28 -4.08
CA GLU A 5 14.06 -3.32 -3.11
C GLU A 5 13.83 -2.85 -1.68
N LYS A 6 14.18 -1.60 -1.38
CA LYS A 6 13.99 -1.05 -0.03
C LYS A 6 12.51 -0.93 0.31
N ILE A 7 11.70 -0.45 -0.65
CA ILE A 7 10.25 -0.32 -0.45
C ILE A 7 9.64 -1.70 -0.21
N LEU A 8 9.99 -2.70 -1.02
CA LEU A 8 9.46 -4.05 -0.86
C LEU A 8 9.86 -4.65 0.48
N GLN A 9 11.08 -4.38 0.95
CA GLN A 9 11.54 -4.83 2.26
C GLN A 9 10.71 -4.22 3.38
N VAL A 10 10.46 -2.92 3.32
CA VAL A 10 9.69 -2.19 4.34
C VAL A 10 8.24 -2.66 4.37
N PHE A 11 7.64 -2.92 3.21
CA PHE A 11 6.24 -3.31 3.09
C PHE A 11 6.01 -4.82 3.12
N GLU A 12 7.05 -5.63 3.27
CA GLU A 12 6.94 -7.10 3.20
C GLU A 12 5.85 -7.65 4.11
N ASP A 13 5.87 -7.28 5.40
CA ASP A 13 4.89 -7.80 6.35
C ASP A 13 3.47 -7.31 6.02
N ILE A 14 3.34 -6.06 5.59
CA ILE A 14 2.05 -5.48 5.25
C ILE A 14 1.44 -6.20 4.05
N LEU A 15 2.24 -6.47 3.02
CA LEU A 15 1.78 -7.17 1.83
C LEU A 15 1.42 -8.62 2.11
N GLN A 16 2.15 -9.28 3.02
CA GLN A 16 1.83 -10.65 3.41
C GLN A 16 0.52 -10.74 4.19
N GLN A 17 0.17 -9.71 4.93
CA GLN A 17 -1.06 -9.68 5.72
C GLN A 17 -2.29 -9.30 4.92
N ASP A 18 -2.12 -8.75 3.73
CA ASP A 18 -3.23 -8.31 2.90
C ASP A 18 -3.33 -9.17 1.63
N PRO A 19 -4.22 -10.18 1.63
CA PRO A 19 -4.33 -11.07 0.47
C PRO A 19 -4.97 -10.43 -0.75
N LEU A 20 -5.48 -9.20 -0.64
CA LEU A 20 -6.15 -8.52 -1.75
C LEU A 20 -5.18 -7.75 -2.66
N TYR A 21 -3.94 -7.60 -2.24
CA TYR A 21 -2.92 -6.89 -3.03
C TYR A 21 -1.64 -7.68 -3.09
N GLU A 22 -1.00 -7.65 -4.24
CA GLU A 22 0.29 -8.32 -4.43
C GLU A 22 1.15 -7.53 -5.42
N VAL A 23 2.44 -7.44 -5.13
CA VAL A 23 3.41 -6.85 -6.05
C VAL A 23 4.17 -7.98 -6.71
N VAL A 24 4.15 -8.02 -8.04
CA VAL A 24 4.85 -9.05 -8.80
C VAL A 24 5.87 -8.41 -9.74
N SER A 25 6.92 -9.15 -10.05
CA SER A 25 7.93 -8.73 -11.02
C SER A 25 7.59 -9.37 -12.36
N THR A 26 7.55 -8.55 -13.40
CA THR A 26 7.26 -9.01 -14.76
C THR A 26 8.38 -8.55 -15.70
N SER A 27 8.29 -8.94 -16.96
CA SER A 27 9.24 -8.49 -17.98
C SER A 27 9.19 -6.97 -18.20
N HIS A 28 8.13 -6.31 -17.75
CA HIS A 28 7.97 -4.87 -17.88
C HIS A 28 8.24 -4.11 -16.57
N GLY A 29 8.62 -4.83 -15.50
CA GLY A 29 8.91 -4.23 -14.20
C GLY A 29 7.95 -4.72 -13.12
N TYR A 30 7.86 -3.98 -12.03
CA TYR A 30 6.96 -4.33 -10.94
C TYR A 30 5.54 -3.92 -11.26
N THR A 31 4.58 -4.77 -10.86
CA THR A 31 3.16 -4.54 -11.09
C THR A 31 2.40 -4.83 -9.80
N LEU A 32 1.51 -3.92 -9.43
CA LEU A 32 0.61 -4.09 -8.29
C LEU A 32 -0.69 -4.71 -8.77
N LEU A 33 -1.03 -5.87 -8.22
CA LEU A 33 -2.26 -6.59 -8.56
C LEU A 33 -3.28 -6.45 -7.42
N ALA A 34 -4.55 -6.34 -7.77
CA ALA A 34 -5.64 -6.32 -6.81
C ALA A 34 -6.57 -7.51 -7.09
N TRP A 35 -6.93 -8.23 -6.04
CA TRP A 35 -7.71 -9.46 -6.12
C TRP A 35 -9.19 -9.20 -5.87
N ASP A 36 -10.06 -9.78 -6.69
CA ASP A 36 -11.51 -9.73 -6.52
C ASP A 36 -11.97 -11.07 -5.93
N GLU A 37 -12.35 -11.07 -4.65
CA GLU A 37 -12.78 -12.27 -3.94
C GLU A 37 -14.08 -12.86 -4.49
N HIS A 38 -14.96 -12.02 -5.01
CA HIS A 38 -16.25 -12.47 -5.54
C HIS A 38 -16.10 -13.19 -6.88
N ARG A 39 -15.16 -12.74 -7.71
CA ARG A 39 -14.93 -13.31 -9.04
C ARG A 39 -13.77 -14.29 -9.08
N HIS A 40 -13.00 -14.41 -8.00
CA HIS A 40 -11.80 -15.26 -7.90
C HIS A 40 -10.81 -14.95 -9.02
N GLN A 41 -10.51 -13.67 -9.23
CA GLN A 41 -9.56 -13.25 -10.25
C GLN A 41 -8.93 -11.91 -9.90
N TRP A 42 -7.78 -11.64 -10.51
CA TRP A 42 -7.17 -10.32 -10.45
C TRP A 42 -8.00 -9.38 -11.30
N TYR A 43 -8.41 -8.24 -10.76
CA TYR A 43 -9.23 -7.28 -11.49
C TYR A 43 -8.49 -6.02 -11.87
N SER A 44 -7.30 -5.80 -11.34
CA SER A 44 -6.53 -4.60 -11.60
C SER A 44 -5.05 -4.93 -11.66
N ALA A 45 -4.34 -4.27 -12.56
CA ALA A 45 -2.89 -4.38 -12.68
C ALA A 45 -2.35 -2.98 -12.94
N GLU A 46 -1.52 -2.47 -12.03
CA GLU A 46 -0.91 -1.15 -12.14
C GLU A 46 0.60 -1.30 -12.30
N LEU A 47 1.14 -0.76 -13.38
CA LEU A 47 2.58 -0.77 -13.61
C LEU A 47 3.25 0.27 -12.70
N LEU A 48 4.20 -0.18 -11.89
CA LEU A 48 4.93 0.67 -10.95
C LEU A 48 6.26 1.06 -11.58
N GLU A 49 6.24 2.13 -12.37
CA GLU A 49 7.37 2.50 -13.22
C GLU A 49 8.59 3.00 -12.44
N THR A 50 8.38 3.66 -11.32
CA THR A 50 9.48 4.21 -10.52
C THR A 50 9.31 3.82 -9.05
N PRO A 51 10.41 3.85 -8.26
CA PRO A 51 10.28 3.64 -6.82
C PRO A 51 9.30 4.61 -6.15
N GLU A 52 9.26 5.86 -6.60
CA GLU A 52 8.34 6.86 -6.07
C GLU A 52 6.89 6.46 -6.34
N THR A 53 6.58 6.00 -7.54
CA THR A 53 5.24 5.51 -7.89
C THR A 53 4.86 4.30 -7.04
N MET A 54 5.80 3.36 -6.86
CA MET A 54 5.57 2.19 -6.00
C MET A 54 5.24 2.62 -4.57
N LEU A 55 6.05 3.51 -4.01
CA LEU A 55 5.84 3.98 -2.63
C LEU A 55 4.48 4.66 -2.48
N ASP A 56 4.13 5.55 -3.40
CA ASP A 56 2.85 6.26 -3.34
C ASP A 56 1.66 5.30 -3.46
N SER A 57 1.73 4.32 -4.35
CA SER A 57 0.66 3.33 -4.52
C SER A 57 0.49 2.46 -3.28
N LEU A 58 1.60 1.98 -2.71
CA LEU A 58 1.54 1.14 -1.52
C LEU A 58 1.07 1.93 -0.29
N LEU A 59 1.51 3.18 -0.14
CA LEU A 59 1.02 4.04 0.95
C LEU A 59 -0.46 4.35 0.79
N GLY A 60 -0.92 4.57 -0.43
CA GLY A 60 -2.35 4.81 -0.70
C GLY A 60 -3.21 3.62 -0.29
N ASN A 61 -2.79 2.41 -0.63
CA ASN A 61 -3.50 1.19 -0.24
C ASN A 61 -3.47 0.98 1.28
N TYR A 62 -2.33 1.24 1.90
CA TYR A 62 -2.18 1.14 3.35
C TYR A 62 -3.09 2.14 4.08
N SER A 63 -3.11 3.38 3.60
CA SER A 63 -3.97 4.43 4.15
C SER A 63 -5.45 4.05 4.05
N SER A 64 -5.88 3.55 2.89
CA SER A 64 -7.27 3.12 2.68
C SER A 64 -7.66 1.98 3.61
N ASN A 65 -6.74 1.03 3.82
CA ASN A 65 -6.98 -0.08 4.73
C ASN A 65 -7.12 0.40 6.18
N LEU A 66 -6.30 1.36 6.61
CA LEU A 66 -6.41 1.95 7.94
C LEU A 66 -7.72 2.70 8.11
N GLU A 67 -8.16 3.44 7.10
CA GLU A 67 -9.47 4.12 7.14
C GLU A 67 -10.58 3.11 7.38
N LEU A 68 -10.56 2.00 6.65
CA LEU A 68 -11.56 0.95 6.82
C LEU A 68 -11.52 0.34 8.21
N GLN A 69 -10.32 0.12 8.75
CA GLN A 69 -10.17 -0.43 10.10
C GLN A 69 -10.74 0.52 11.16
N PHE A 70 -10.45 1.82 11.05
CA PHE A 70 -10.94 2.79 12.03
C PHE A 70 -12.44 3.01 11.95
N THR A 71 -13.01 3.04 10.75
CA THR A 71 -14.45 3.27 10.58
C THR A 71 -15.26 1.99 10.72
N GLY A 72 -14.63 0.83 10.58
CA GLY A 72 -15.31 -0.46 10.58
C GLY A 72 -16.29 -0.64 9.44
N GLY A 73 -16.22 0.25 8.44
CA GLY A 73 -17.15 0.25 7.33
C GLY A 73 -18.51 0.85 7.68
N GLU A 74 -18.68 1.35 8.91
CA GLU A 74 -19.97 1.87 9.41
C GLU A 74 -20.06 3.39 9.37
N ARG A 75 -18.90 4.08 9.45
CA ARG A 75 -18.84 5.53 9.38
C ARG A 75 -18.28 5.97 8.05
N ASP A 76 -18.81 7.07 7.54
CA ASP A 76 -18.30 7.63 6.28
C ASP A 76 -17.05 8.48 6.47
N ASP A 77 -16.89 9.09 7.65
CA ASP A 77 -15.79 10.02 7.91
C ASP A 77 -14.94 9.56 9.08
N LEU A 78 -13.66 9.91 8.99
CA LEU A 78 -12.70 9.72 10.07
C LEU A 78 -12.77 10.90 11.03
N THR A 79 -12.44 10.66 12.31
CA THR A 79 -12.22 11.75 13.25
C THR A 79 -10.87 12.41 12.92
N GLU A 80 -10.70 13.65 13.39
CA GLU A 80 -9.43 14.36 13.21
C GLU A 80 -8.26 13.58 13.80
N GLN A 81 -8.46 12.96 14.96
CA GLN A 81 -7.43 12.17 15.63
C GLN A 81 -7.08 10.92 14.80
N GLU A 82 -8.06 10.28 14.20
CA GLU A 82 -7.83 9.12 13.34
C GLU A 82 -7.06 9.51 12.08
N GLU A 83 -7.39 10.64 11.47
CA GLU A 83 -6.66 11.16 10.32
C GLU A 83 -5.20 11.42 10.65
N GLU A 84 -4.93 12.02 11.81
CA GLU A 84 -3.57 12.28 12.28
C GLU A 84 -2.79 10.99 12.48
N GLU A 85 -3.44 9.95 13.02
CA GLU A 85 -2.80 8.66 13.24
C GLU A 85 -2.43 7.98 11.91
N ILE A 86 -3.33 8.00 10.94
CA ILE A 86 -3.07 7.44 9.61
C ILE A 86 -1.88 8.18 8.96
N GLU A 87 -1.90 9.51 9.02
CA GLU A 87 -0.84 10.32 8.46
C GLU A 87 0.50 10.04 9.12
N ALA A 88 0.52 9.87 10.45
CA ALA A 88 1.73 9.56 11.20
C ALA A 88 2.29 8.19 10.81
N GLN A 89 1.43 7.17 10.67
CA GLN A 89 1.87 5.84 10.27
C GLN A 89 2.41 5.82 8.85
N CYS A 90 1.74 6.51 7.93
CA CYS A 90 2.22 6.62 6.55
C CYS A 90 3.57 7.33 6.48
N GLN A 91 3.73 8.39 7.27
CA GLN A 91 4.99 9.13 7.32
C GLN A 91 6.13 8.25 7.86
N ARG A 92 5.87 7.44 8.87
CA ARG A 92 6.88 6.52 9.40
C ARG A 92 7.32 5.50 8.36
N LEU A 93 6.38 4.96 7.58
CA LEU A 93 6.71 4.02 6.51
C LEU A 93 7.54 4.70 5.42
N ARG A 94 7.16 5.92 5.04
CA ARG A 94 7.89 6.69 4.04
C ARG A 94 9.33 6.93 4.49
N GLU A 95 9.52 7.30 5.75
CA GLU A 95 10.85 7.53 6.30
C GLU A 95 11.71 6.27 6.32
N LYS A 96 11.10 5.12 6.60
CA LYS A 96 11.82 3.83 6.59
C LYS A 96 12.33 3.48 5.19
N CYS A 97 11.63 3.92 4.15
CA CYS A 97 12.03 3.68 2.77
C CYS A 97 13.13 4.61 2.30
N MET A 98 13.27 5.77 2.93
CA MET A 98 14.27 6.75 2.53
C MET A 98 15.66 6.37 3.03
N PRO A 99 16.71 6.66 2.25
CA PRO A 99 18.07 6.45 2.72
C PRO A 99 18.41 7.42 3.85
N THR A 100 19.15 6.92 4.83
CA THR A 100 19.65 7.74 5.94
C THR A 100 21.02 8.31 5.63
#